data_cdc89c6d3b920ef48e067f72f6a2ae70
#
_entry.id   cdc89c6d3b920ef48e067f72f6a2ae70
#
_cell.length_a   1.000
_cell.length_b   1.000
_cell.length_c   1.000
_cell.angle_alpha   90.00
_cell.angle_beta   90.00
_cell.angle_gamma   90.00
#
_symmetry.space_group_name_H-M   'P 1'
#
loop_
_entity.id
_entity.type
_entity.pdbx_description
1 polymer ?
#
loop_
_entity_poly.entity_id
_entity_poly.type
_entity_poly.pdbx_seq_one_letter_code
_entity_poly.pdbx_strand_id
1 'polypeptide(L)'
;PAGERGLYSQRVASPPSIAPVLVAELLAEGERMPVYVHVIDHPDARVLVDTGMTELHPAVADLDPRLLPLSQQDVDLAGIDIVVNTHLHFDHCGGPHPFAGRPIYVQRRELDDARSEEDYTIREWVEAPGVRYVPVDGEHELLPGLRLVPAPGHTRGMQVVVVETGGRPVVVGGD
;
A
#
# COMPACT_ATOMS: atom_id res chain seq x y z
N PRO A 1 -34.97 5.24 -45.04
CA PRO A 1 -34.29 5.97 -43.98
C PRO A 1 -33.41 5.00 -43.23
N ALA A 2 -32.10 5.14 -43.46
CA ALA A 2 -31.09 4.31 -42.84
C ALA A 2 -30.83 4.86 -41.42
N GLY A 3 -31.02 4.01 -40.42
CA GLY A 3 -30.71 4.33 -39.06
C GLY A 3 -29.18 4.39 -38.85
N GLU A 4 -28.73 5.55 -38.45
CA GLU A 4 -27.37 5.74 -37.95
C GLU A 4 -27.17 4.90 -36.65
N ARG A 5 -26.43 3.82 -36.75
CA ARG A 5 -25.89 3.14 -35.59
C ARG A 5 -24.70 3.97 -35.11
N GLY A 6 -24.94 4.75 -34.05
CA GLY A 6 -23.90 5.47 -33.36
C GLY A 6 -22.81 4.48 -32.86
N LEU A 7 -21.63 4.61 -33.42
CA LEU A 7 -20.41 3.98 -32.92
C LEU A 7 -20.08 4.62 -31.56
N TYR A 8 -20.57 4.04 -30.49
CA TYR A 8 -19.99 4.29 -29.17
C TYR A 8 -18.55 3.76 -29.19
N SER A 9 -17.63 4.69 -29.43
CA SER A 9 -16.21 4.43 -29.17
C SER A 9 -16.08 4.11 -27.68
N GLN A 10 -15.97 2.83 -27.33
CA GLN A 10 -15.51 2.43 -26.03
C GLN A 10 -14.09 3.03 -25.90
N ARG A 11 -13.93 4.03 -25.03
CA ARG A 11 -12.59 4.43 -24.60
C ARG A 11 -11.97 3.19 -23.96
N VAL A 12 -11.00 2.60 -24.65
CA VAL A 12 -10.14 1.59 -24.05
C VAL A 12 -9.39 2.34 -22.94
N ALA A 13 -9.77 2.08 -21.70
CA ALA A 13 -9.06 2.66 -20.56
C ALA A 13 -7.59 2.21 -20.65
N SER A 14 -6.67 3.12 -20.43
CA SER A 14 -5.25 2.76 -20.37
C SER A 14 -5.05 1.75 -19.25
N PRO A 15 -4.21 0.73 -19.43
CA PRO A 15 -3.93 -0.22 -18.37
C PRO A 15 -3.30 0.50 -17.16
N PRO A 16 -3.46 -0.03 -15.95
CA PRO A 16 -2.82 0.52 -14.77
C PRO A 16 -1.30 0.59 -14.93
N SER A 17 -0.69 1.65 -14.39
CA SER A 17 0.76 1.75 -14.25
C SER A 17 1.20 1.64 -12.80
N ILE A 18 2.39 1.12 -12.55
CA ILE A 18 2.93 0.87 -11.21
C ILE A 18 4.31 1.51 -11.11
N ALA A 19 4.51 2.35 -10.11
CA ALA A 19 5.78 3.02 -9.84
C ALA A 19 6.27 2.69 -8.41
N PRO A 20 7.42 2.00 -8.25
CA PRO A 20 8.05 1.85 -6.96
C PRO A 20 8.69 3.16 -6.52
N VAL A 21 8.59 3.50 -5.24
CA VAL A 21 9.19 4.68 -4.62
C VAL A 21 9.97 4.25 -3.38
N LEU A 22 11.27 4.51 -3.35
CA LEU A 22 12.11 4.24 -2.19
C LEU A 22 11.78 5.26 -1.09
N VAL A 23 11.40 4.80 0.10
CA VAL A 23 10.95 5.67 1.20
C VAL A 23 11.80 5.58 2.45
N ALA A 24 12.59 4.54 2.59
CA ALA A 24 13.56 4.39 3.67
C ALA A 24 14.63 3.37 3.31
N GLU A 25 15.71 3.35 4.09
CA GLU A 25 16.67 2.26 4.17
C GLU A 25 16.86 1.88 5.65
N LEU A 26 16.85 0.59 5.95
CA LEU A 26 17.09 0.04 7.29
C LEU A 26 18.38 -0.77 7.29
N LEU A 27 19.11 -0.74 8.39
CA LEU A 27 20.28 -1.58 8.60
C LEU A 27 19.83 -2.88 9.26
N ALA A 28 19.80 -3.98 8.52
CA ALA A 28 19.47 -5.30 9.02
C ALA A 28 20.60 -6.27 8.67
N GLU A 29 21.02 -7.07 9.64
CA GLU A 29 22.10 -8.07 9.49
C GLU A 29 23.40 -7.52 8.87
N GLY A 30 23.68 -6.23 9.07
CA GLY A 30 24.87 -5.55 8.54
C GLY A 30 24.73 -5.04 7.11
N GLU A 31 23.57 -5.20 6.48
CA GLU A 31 23.27 -4.72 5.13
C GLU A 31 22.17 -3.64 5.14
N ARG A 32 22.19 -2.74 4.16
CA ARG A 32 21.14 -1.75 3.94
C ARG A 32 20.01 -2.36 3.13
N MET A 33 18.87 -2.50 3.79
CA MET A 33 17.63 -3.00 3.18
C MET A 33 16.78 -1.82 2.73
N PRO A 34 16.43 -1.73 1.44
CA PRO A 34 15.56 -0.66 0.95
C PRO A 34 14.10 -0.96 1.28
N VAL A 35 13.36 0.07 1.70
CA VAL A 35 11.92 0.01 1.91
C VAL A 35 11.23 0.75 0.77
N TYR A 36 10.37 0.05 0.03
CA TYR A 36 9.62 0.59 -1.07
C TYR A 36 8.13 0.68 -0.75
N VAL A 37 7.50 1.72 -1.26
CA VAL A 37 6.06 1.80 -1.46
C VAL A 37 5.77 1.82 -2.96
N HIS A 38 4.53 1.53 -3.36
CA HIS A 38 4.18 1.51 -4.78
C HIS A 38 2.97 2.39 -5.05
N VAL A 39 3.09 3.28 -6.02
CA VAL A 39 1.96 4.06 -6.54
C VAL A 39 1.39 3.34 -7.75
N ILE A 40 0.09 3.06 -7.72
CA ILE A 40 -0.64 2.45 -8.82
C ILE A 40 -1.61 3.49 -9.37
N ASP A 41 -1.35 3.94 -10.60
CA ASP A 41 -2.29 4.77 -11.35
C ASP A 41 -3.27 3.86 -12.08
N HIS A 42 -4.47 3.68 -11.51
CA HIS A 42 -5.57 2.93 -12.10
C HIS A 42 -6.58 3.89 -12.73
N PRO A 43 -7.30 3.52 -13.82
CA PRO A 43 -8.29 4.39 -14.45
C PRO A 43 -9.38 4.93 -13.51
N ASP A 44 -9.71 4.18 -12.46
CA ASP A 44 -10.81 4.52 -11.53
C ASP A 44 -10.33 5.16 -10.22
N ALA A 45 -9.05 4.99 -9.83
CA ALA A 45 -8.50 5.55 -8.61
C ALA A 45 -6.96 5.46 -8.58
N ARG A 46 -6.32 6.32 -7.81
CA ARG A 46 -4.90 6.23 -7.50
C ARG A 46 -4.71 5.51 -6.18
N VAL A 47 -3.97 4.41 -6.21
CA VAL A 47 -3.76 3.53 -5.05
C VAL A 47 -2.30 3.61 -4.60
N LEU A 48 -2.09 3.78 -3.30
CA LEU A 48 -0.79 3.64 -2.68
C LEU A 48 -0.72 2.31 -1.95
N VAL A 49 0.29 1.50 -2.26
CA VAL A 49 0.59 0.25 -1.55
C VAL A 49 1.73 0.50 -0.59
N ASP A 50 1.43 0.36 0.69
CA ASP A 50 2.22 0.74 1.86
C ASP A 50 2.48 2.25 1.98
N THR A 51 2.86 2.72 3.16
CA THR A 51 3.06 4.14 3.45
C THR A 51 4.49 4.48 3.84
N GLY A 52 5.32 3.47 4.07
CA GLY A 52 6.69 3.66 4.55
C GLY A 52 6.75 4.22 5.97
N MET A 53 7.83 4.94 6.25
CA MET A 53 8.06 5.66 7.49
C MET A 53 8.15 7.16 7.22
N THR A 54 7.60 7.99 8.13
CA THR A 54 7.68 9.45 8.02
C THR A 54 8.54 10.09 9.11
N GLU A 55 8.79 9.37 10.18
CA GLU A 55 9.57 9.84 11.33
C GLU A 55 10.42 8.74 11.95
N LEU A 56 11.42 9.11 12.73
CA LEU A 56 12.24 8.18 13.50
C LEU A 56 11.55 7.86 14.82
N HIS A 57 11.60 6.58 15.21
CA HIS A 57 11.06 6.13 16.49
C HIS A 57 12.14 5.41 17.31
N PRO A 58 12.23 5.65 18.63
CA PRO A 58 13.26 5.03 19.48
C PRO A 58 13.25 3.49 19.44
N ALA A 59 12.09 2.87 19.29
CA ALA A 59 11.95 1.41 19.25
C ALA A 59 12.68 0.75 18.05
N VAL A 60 12.99 1.51 17.01
CA VAL A 60 13.66 1.01 15.80
C VAL A 60 15.01 1.69 15.54
N ALA A 61 15.56 2.38 16.55
CA ALA A 61 16.81 3.11 16.43
C ALA A 61 18.00 2.19 16.08
N ASP A 62 18.00 0.96 16.53
CA ASP A 62 19.05 -0.04 16.26
C ASP A 62 19.12 -0.43 14.77
N LEU A 63 18.04 -0.21 14.01
CA LEU A 63 17.99 -0.41 12.57
C LEU A 63 18.54 0.78 11.77
N ASP A 64 19.07 1.81 12.45
CA ASP A 64 19.67 3.01 11.85
C ASP A 64 18.87 3.52 10.63
N PRO A 65 17.55 3.86 10.78
CA PRO A 65 16.71 4.21 9.65
C PRO A 65 17.19 5.47 8.94
N ARG A 66 17.24 5.43 7.61
CA ARG A 66 17.45 6.58 6.72
C ARG A 66 16.17 6.87 5.97
N LEU A 67 15.50 7.95 6.34
CA LEU A 67 14.19 8.28 5.79
C LEU A 67 14.30 9.07 4.47
N LEU A 68 13.46 8.71 3.52
CA LEU A 68 13.20 9.39 2.26
C LEU A 68 11.69 9.61 2.13
N PRO A 69 11.07 10.43 3.01
CA PRO A 69 9.62 10.50 3.11
C PRO A 69 8.94 10.88 1.79
N LEU A 70 7.79 10.29 1.51
CA LEU A 70 6.99 10.58 0.31
C LEU A 70 6.72 12.08 0.12
N SER A 71 6.55 12.84 1.21
CA SER A 71 6.32 14.29 1.20
C SER A 71 7.49 15.11 0.63
N GLN A 72 8.68 14.51 0.52
CA GLN A 72 9.88 15.12 -0.03
C GLN A 72 10.20 14.63 -1.45
N GLN A 73 9.33 13.82 -2.04
CA GLN A 73 9.49 13.22 -3.35
C GLN A 73 8.43 13.76 -4.32
N ASP A 74 8.65 13.53 -5.62
CA ASP A 74 7.71 13.94 -6.66
C ASP A 74 6.51 12.97 -6.75
N VAL A 75 5.75 12.89 -5.66
CA VAL A 75 4.54 12.09 -5.55
C VAL A 75 3.38 12.99 -5.15
N ASP A 76 2.35 13.06 -5.96
CA ASP A 76 1.11 13.76 -5.61
C ASP A 76 0.34 12.98 -4.55
N LEU A 77 0.61 13.29 -3.28
CA LEU A 77 -0.06 12.66 -2.14
C LEU A 77 -1.54 13.04 -2.05
N ALA A 78 -1.91 14.24 -2.52
CA ALA A 78 -3.30 14.70 -2.51
C ALA A 78 -4.17 13.87 -3.47
N GLY A 79 -3.59 13.40 -4.55
CA GLY A 79 -4.26 12.56 -5.54
C GLY A 79 -4.39 11.08 -5.16
N ILE A 80 -3.84 10.61 -4.03
CA ILE A 80 -4.05 9.23 -3.56
C ILE A 80 -5.49 9.08 -3.03
N ASP A 81 -6.25 8.17 -3.59
CA ASP A 81 -7.65 7.90 -3.22
C ASP A 81 -7.76 6.77 -2.18
N ILE A 82 -6.92 5.76 -2.32
CA ILE A 82 -6.98 4.50 -1.56
C ILE A 82 -5.57 4.14 -1.11
N VAL A 83 -5.44 3.64 0.12
CA VAL A 83 -4.22 3.01 0.62
C VAL A 83 -4.45 1.52 0.82
N VAL A 84 -3.46 0.71 0.53
CA VAL A 84 -3.42 -0.72 0.84
C VAL A 84 -2.17 -0.97 1.67
N ASN A 85 -2.29 -1.56 2.84
CA ASN A 85 -1.12 -2.10 3.54
C ASN A 85 -0.96 -3.58 3.20
N THR A 86 0.25 -3.96 2.78
CA THR A 86 0.61 -5.36 2.58
C THR A 86 0.62 -6.09 3.91
N HIS A 87 1.20 -5.45 4.91
CA HIS A 87 1.20 -5.84 6.31
C HIS A 87 1.43 -4.60 7.20
N LEU A 88 1.45 -4.76 8.52
CA LEU A 88 1.49 -3.64 9.46
C LEU A 88 2.79 -3.57 10.29
N HIS A 89 3.93 -4.05 9.76
CA HIS A 89 5.20 -3.66 10.35
C HIS A 89 5.46 -2.17 10.16
N PHE A 90 6.23 -1.60 11.06
CA PHE A 90 6.44 -0.16 11.21
C PHE A 90 6.93 0.54 9.93
N ASP A 91 7.73 -0.13 9.13
CA ASP A 91 8.30 0.39 7.88
C ASP A 91 7.34 0.34 6.69
N HIS A 92 6.21 -0.36 6.83
CA HIS A 92 5.14 -0.42 5.83
C HIS A 92 3.91 0.41 6.20
N CYS A 93 3.67 0.65 7.49
CA CYS A 93 2.50 1.41 7.96
C CYS A 93 2.82 2.71 8.70
N GLY A 94 4.09 3.10 8.82
CA GLY A 94 4.56 4.22 9.64
C GLY A 94 4.34 5.62 9.05
N GLY A 95 3.65 5.74 7.90
CA GLY A 95 3.37 7.01 7.26
C GLY A 95 1.88 7.30 7.00
N PRO A 96 0.94 7.05 7.95
CA PRO A 96 -0.49 7.13 7.65
C PRO A 96 -1.05 8.56 7.67
N HIS A 97 -0.38 9.52 8.30
CA HIS A 97 -0.90 10.88 8.53
C HIS A 97 -1.32 11.64 7.26
N PRO A 98 -0.57 11.61 6.14
CA PRO A 98 -0.99 12.30 4.92
C PRO A 98 -2.27 11.74 4.31
N PHE A 99 -2.69 10.54 4.74
CA PHE A 99 -3.83 9.79 4.22
C PHE A 99 -5.01 9.73 5.18
N ALA A 100 -5.02 10.60 6.21
CA ALA A 100 -6.12 10.69 7.18
C ALA A 100 -7.49 10.80 6.47
N GLY A 101 -8.44 9.95 6.90
CA GLY A 101 -9.79 9.85 6.32
C GLY A 101 -9.90 9.02 5.05
N ARG A 102 -8.80 8.67 4.37
CA ARG A 102 -8.82 7.75 3.23
C ARG A 102 -8.95 6.30 3.69
N PRO A 103 -9.58 5.42 2.89
CA PRO A 103 -9.67 4.01 3.22
C PRO A 103 -8.28 3.35 3.14
N ILE A 104 -7.91 2.61 4.17
CA ILE A 104 -6.70 1.79 4.24
C ILE A 104 -7.12 0.32 4.29
N TYR A 105 -6.95 -0.39 3.19
CA TYR A 105 -7.32 -1.81 3.10
C TYR A 105 -6.20 -2.69 3.66
N VAL A 106 -6.58 -3.61 4.52
CA VAL A 106 -5.68 -4.56 5.19
C VAL A 106 -6.44 -5.84 5.50
N GLN A 107 -5.77 -6.99 5.56
CA GLN A 107 -6.43 -8.20 6.03
C GLN A 107 -6.81 -8.05 7.50
N ARG A 108 -8.01 -8.51 7.87
CA ARG A 108 -8.49 -8.47 9.27
C ARG A 108 -7.51 -9.11 10.23
N ARG A 109 -6.97 -10.27 9.85
CA ARG A 109 -5.97 -10.99 10.64
C ARG A 109 -4.76 -10.11 10.96
N GLU A 110 -4.25 -9.36 9.99
CA GLU A 110 -3.11 -8.47 10.15
C GLU A 110 -3.40 -7.35 11.15
N LEU A 111 -4.58 -6.74 11.01
CA LEU A 111 -4.99 -5.66 11.91
C LEU A 111 -5.20 -6.15 13.35
N ASP A 112 -5.77 -7.35 13.51
CA ASP A 112 -6.00 -7.95 14.83
C ASP A 112 -4.66 -8.30 15.50
N ASP A 113 -3.71 -8.88 14.76
CA ASP A 113 -2.37 -9.19 15.28
C ASP A 113 -1.62 -7.90 15.66
N ALA A 114 -1.61 -6.88 14.81
CA ALA A 114 -0.96 -5.58 15.08
C ALA A 114 -1.54 -4.86 16.31
N ARG A 115 -2.81 -5.10 16.65
CA ARG A 115 -3.49 -4.52 17.81
C ARG A 115 -3.30 -5.32 19.10
N SER A 116 -3.07 -6.61 19.00
CA SER A 116 -3.07 -7.51 20.15
C SER A 116 -1.69 -7.99 20.56
N GLU A 117 -0.74 -8.10 19.63
CA GLU A 117 0.58 -8.63 19.91
C GLU A 117 1.53 -7.51 20.39
N GLU A 118 2.30 -7.79 21.42
CA GLU A 118 3.39 -6.94 21.86
C GLU A 118 4.53 -7.01 20.83
N ASP A 119 5.24 -5.91 20.65
CA ASP A 119 6.41 -5.79 19.75
C ASP A 119 6.13 -6.13 18.26
N TYR A 120 4.87 -6.21 17.85
CA TYR A 120 4.50 -6.46 16.47
C TYR A 120 4.83 -5.26 15.57
N THR A 121 4.54 -4.06 16.07
CA THR A 121 4.69 -2.80 15.34
C THR A 121 4.71 -1.61 16.30
N ILE A 122 4.90 -0.42 15.78
CA ILE A 122 4.72 0.83 16.54
C ILE A 122 3.23 1.14 16.60
N ARG A 123 2.58 0.78 17.71
CA ARG A 123 1.12 0.84 17.89
C ARG A 123 0.54 2.23 17.65
N GLU A 124 1.22 3.29 18.08
CA GLU A 124 0.79 4.66 17.87
C GLU A 124 0.70 5.06 16.38
N TRP A 125 1.42 4.39 15.49
CA TRP A 125 1.31 4.59 14.06
C TRP A 125 0.11 3.86 13.47
N VAL A 126 -0.20 2.67 13.98
CA VAL A 126 -1.40 1.91 13.58
C VAL A 126 -2.67 2.61 14.07
N GLU A 127 -2.65 3.16 15.29
CA GLU A 127 -3.80 3.85 15.91
C GLU A 127 -3.73 5.39 15.73
N ALA A 128 -2.99 5.88 14.73
CA ALA A 128 -2.82 7.32 14.51
C ALA A 128 -4.17 8.03 14.27
N PRO A 129 -4.33 9.28 14.71
CA PRO A 129 -5.56 10.02 14.52
C PRO A 129 -5.97 10.13 13.05
N GLY A 130 -7.24 9.83 12.76
CA GLY A 130 -7.80 9.90 11.41
C GLY A 130 -7.51 8.69 10.52
N VAL A 131 -6.78 7.69 10.99
CA VAL A 131 -6.60 6.43 10.27
C VAL A 131 -7.93 5.69 10.16
N ARG A 132 -8.27 5.24 8.95
CA ARG A 132 -9.52 4.54 8.65
C ARG A 132 -9.25 3.21 7.97
N TYR A 133 -9.03 2.18 8.75
CA TYR A 133 -8.88 0.83 8.22
C TYR A 133 -10.19 0.28 7.66
N VAL A 134 -10.08 -0.44 6.55
CA VAL A 134 -11.12 -1.26 5.93
C VAL A 134 -10.60 -2.70 5.95
N PRO A 135 -10.87 -3.46 7.01
CA PRO A 135 -10.40 -4.82 7.11
C PRO A 135 -11.17 -5.71 6.13
N VAL A 136 -10.42 -6.54 5.39
CA VAL A 136 -10.93 -7.51 4.44
C VAL A 136 -10.63 -8.93 4.92
N ASP A 137 -11.41 -9.89 4.45
CA ASP A 137 -11.25 -11.30 4.79
C ASP A 137 -11.04 -12.11 3.50
N GLY A 138 -9.81 -12.60 3.30
CA GLY A 138 -9.48 -13.37 2.11
C GLY A 138 -9.23 -12.52 0.86
N GLU A 139 -9.45 -13.10 -0.32
CA GLU A 139 -9.29 -12.40 -1.59
C GLU A 139 -10.37 -11.34 -1.76
N HIS A 140 -9.97 -10.14 -2.24
CA HIS A 140 -10.87 -9.01 -2.42
C HIS A 140 -10.53 -8.26 -3.70
N GLU A 141 -11.50 -8.10 -4.61
CA GLU A 141 -11.35 -7.22 -5.76
C GLU A 141 -11.56 -5.78 -5.33
N LEU A 142 -10.47 -5.00 -5.30
CA LEU A 142 -10.49 -3.60 -4.88
C LEU A 142 -11.00 -2.67 -5.99
N LEU A 143 -10.51 -2.90 -7.21
CA LEU A 143 -10.89 -2.21 -8.44
C LEU A 143 -10.89 -3.23 -9.58
N PRO A 144 -11.53 -2.98 -10.71
CA PRO A 144 -11.50 -3.89 -11.84
C PRO A 144 -10.08 -4.27 -12.26
N GLY A 145 -9.71 -5.55 -12.10
CA GLY A 145 -8.35 -6.04 -12.39
C GLY A 145 -7.29 -5.67 -11.36
N LEU A 146 -7.68 -5.18 -10.19
CA LEU A 146 -6.79 -4.97 -9.04
C LEU A 146 -7.34 -5.72 -7.83
N ARG A 147 -6.63 -6.75 -7.37
CA ARG A 147 -7.06 -7.65 -6.31
C ARG A 147 -6.07 -7.69 -5.15
N LEU A 148 -6.61 -7.77 -3.95
CA LEU A 148 -5.89 -8.05 -2.72
C LEU A 148 -5.96 -9.56 -2.48
N VAL A 149 -4.81 -10.20 -2.33
CA VAL A 149 -4.72 -11.66 -2.21
C VAL A 149 -3.93 -11.99 -0.95
N PRO A 150 -4.48 -12.78 0.00
CA PRO A 150 -3.74 -13.22 1.18
C PRO A 150 -2.46 -13.97 0.77
N ALA A 151 -1.36 -13.61 1.40
CA ALA A 151 -0.04 -14.20 1.18
C ALA A 151 0.69 -14.38 2.53
N PRO A 152 0.14 -15.20 3.46
CA PRO A 152 0.74 -15.38 4.77
C PRO A 152 2.13 -16.02 4.65
N GLY A 153 3.08 -15.48 5.41
CA GLY A 153 4.47 -15.91 5.42
C GLY A 153 5.27 -15.04 6.39
N HIS A 154 5.73 -13.90 5.94
CA HIS A 154 6.44 -12.90 6.76
C HIS A 154 5.55 -12.47 7.95
N THR A 155 4.28 -12.17 7.71
CA THR A 155 3.25 -12.11 8.75
C THR A 155 2.09 -13.05 8.46
N ARG A 156 1.26 -13.33 9.47
CA ARG A 156 0.10 -14.24 9.31
C ARG A 156 -1.04 -13.62 8.53
N GLY A 157 -1.13 -12.30 8.52
CA GLY A 157 -2.16 -11.52 7.85
C GLY A 157 -1.66 -10.78 6.62
N MET A 158 -0.44 -11.04 6.15
CA MET A 158 0.11 -10.40 4.96
C MET A 158 -0.75 -10.64 3.73
N GLN A 159 -0.82 -9.64 2.87
CA GLN A 159 -1.45 -9.70 1.54
C GLN A 159 -0.53 -9.09 0.48
N VAL A 160 -0.77 -9.49 -0.76
CA VAL A 160 -0.16 -8.89 -1.95
C VAL A 160 -1.22 -8.24 -2.82
N VAL A 161 -0.80 -7.29 -3.67
CA VAL A 161 -1.67 -6.64 -4.64
C VAL A 161 -1.38 -7.21 -6.02
N VAL A 162 -2.38 -7.82 -6.66
CA VAL A 162 -2.28 -8.35 -8.01
C VAL A 162 -2.93 -7.38 -8.97
N VAL A 163 -2.19 -6.92 -9.97
CA VAL A 163 -2.61 -5.88 -10.92
C VAL A 163 -2.57 -6.43 -12.34
N GLU A 164 -3.71 -6.40 -13.03
CA GLU A 164 -3.83 -6.74 -14.44
C GLU A 164 -3.41 -5.53 -15.29
N THR A 165 -2.27 -5.64 -15.98
CA THR A 165 -1.69 -4.54 -16.76
C THR A 165 -1.92 -4.67 -18.27
N GLY A 166 -2.84 -5.53 -18.71
CA GLY A 166 -3.09 -5.83 -20.11
C GLY A 166 -2.10 -6.82 -20.74
N GLY A 167 -1.16 -7.33 -19.94
CA GLY A 167 -0.21 -8.38 -20.29
C GLY A 167 -0.18 -9.47 -19.22
N ARG A 168 1.03 -9.77 -18.70
CA ARG A 168 1.14 -10.61 -17.49
C ARG A 168 0.75 -9.79 -16.27
N PRO A 169 0.02 -10.35 -15.30
CA PRO A 169 -0.27 -9.67 -14.07
C PRO A 169 1.04 -9.34 -13.32
N VAL A 170 1.04 -8.19 -12.66
CA VAL A 170 2.13 -7.76 -11.76
C VAL A 170 1.68 -8.01 -10.33
N VAL A 171 2.57 -8.55 -9.52
CA VAL A 171 2.33 -8.74 -8.07
C VAL A 171 3.19 -7.73 -7.33
N VAL A 172 2.54 -6.89 -6.53
CA VAL A 172 3.19 -6.00 -5.58
C VAL A 172 3.08 -6.65 -4.22
N GLY A 173 4.21 -7.07 -3.67
CA GLY A 173 4.34 -7.66 -2.35
C GLY A 173 4.93 -6.64 -1.37
N GLY A 174 4.95 -7.01 -0.09
CA GLY A 174 5.82 -6.42 0.91
C GLY A 174 7.14 -7.21 1.00
N ASP A 175 7.42 -7.74 2.14
CA ASP A 175 8.63 -8.50 2.46
C ASP A 175 8.46 -10.01 2.18
#